data_75862ad51c68c9c6bc1a3ed47c20f80e
#
_entry.id   75862ad51c68c9c6bc1a3ed47c20f80e
#
_cell.length_a   1.000
_cell.length_b   1.000
_cell.length_c   1.000
_cell.angle_alpha   90.00
_cell.angle_beta   90.00
_cell.angle_gamma   90.00
#
_symmetry.space_group_name_H-M   'P 1'
#
loop_
_entity.id
_entity.type
_entity.pdbx_description
1 polymer ?
#
loop_
_entity_poly.entity_id
_entity_poly.type
_entity_poly.pdbx_seq_one_letter_code
_entity_poly.pdbx_strand_id
1 'polypeptide(L)'
;LLRRGNSDNSDGDDSKSVESPAPIESPPIESVGKGRPTPKRREAESRRRGPVAPPPMTGKEARERRKANRGTKDDRKQASAERRAASSERRERMLAGEDKYLLPRDKGPVRAFARDLVDARRNLVGLFMPLALLLIFALFLSPAVQAFVTLAMFVMMLFMVIEGVYIGRQINNRVRERFPDTPDGGFKLGWYAFVRASQLRKMRAPKPQVARGAAV
;
A
#
# COMPACT_ATOMS: atom_id res chain seq x y z
N LEU A 1 -13.30 43.38 2.15
CA LEU A 1 -14.51 44.18 1.96
C LEU A 1 -15.77 43.31 2.04
N LEU A 2 -16.48 43.38 3.25
CA LEU A 2 -17.94 43.58 3.39
C LEU A 2 -18.84 42.39 2.96
N ARG A 3 -19.86 41.91 3.66
CA ARG A 3 -20.72 42.39 4.73
C ARG A 3 -21.72 41.28 5.08
N ARG A 4 -21.89 40.97 6.33
CA ARG A 4 -23.08 40.82 7.14
C ARG A 4 -24.46 40.91 6.43
N GLY A 5 -25.34 39.99 6.82
CA GLY A 5 -26.78 40.10 6.66
C GLY A 5 -27.48 39.17 7.65
N ASN A 6 -27.92 39.76 8.73
CA ASN A 6 -28.80 39.23 9.77
C ASN A 6 -30.25 39.54 9.33
N SER A 7 -31.19 38.64 9.53
CA SER A 7 -32.59 39.02 9.70
C SER A 7 -33.34 37.96 10.50
N ASP A 8 -33.68 38.37 11.70
CA ASP A 8 -34.75 37.84 12.52
C ASP A 8 -36.10 37.88 11.77
N ASN A 9 -36.94 36.93 12.02
CA ASN A 9 -38.34 37.24 12.27
C ASN A 9 -39.03 36.13 13.07
N SER A 10 -39.68 36.61 14.10
CA SER A 10 -40.53 36.02 15.12
C SER A 10 -41.94 35.73 14.62
N ASP A 11 -42.63 34.95 15.43
CA ASP A 11 -44.06 34.89 15.79
C ASP A 11 -44.94 33.82 15.14
N GLY A 12 -45.64 33.13 16.06
CA GLY A 12 -46.92 32.47 15.80
C GLY A 12 -47.16 31.17 16.59
N ASP A 13 -47.51 31.35 17.83
CA ASP A 13 -48.33 30.59 18.74
C ASP A 13 -49.41 29.69 18.07
N ASP A 14 -49.49 28.41 18.45
CA ASP A 14 -50.75 27.82 18.89
C ASP A 14 -50.57 26.38 19.44
N SER A 15 -51.05 26.26 20.65
CA SER A 15 -51.25 25.14 21.53
C SER A 15 -52.09 23.98 20.93
N LYS A 16 -51.61 22.76 21.03
CA LYS A 16 -52.47 21.58 21.31
C LYS A 16 -51.70 20.49 22.03
N SER A 17 -52.02 20.31 23.29
CA SER A 17 -51.68 19.22 24.17
C SER A 17 -52.15 17.87 23.59
N VAL A 18 -51.18 16.96 23.36
CA VAL A 18 -51.49 15.49 23.26
C VAL A 18 -50.51 14.80 24.18
N GLU A 19 -51.09 14.09 25.11
CA GLU A 19 -50.56 13.29 26.17
C GLU A 19 -49.51 12.30 25.66
N SER A 20 -48.28 12.35 26.20
CA SER A 20 -47.17 11.48 25.88
C SER A 20 -47.17 10.28 26.84
N PRO A 21 -47.10 9.04 26.36
CA PRO A 21 -46.84 7.90 27.23
C PRO A 21 -45.38 7.89 27.72
N ALA A 22 -45.21 7.44 28.98
CA ALA A 22 -44.00 7.44 29.77
C ALA A 22 -42.79 6.87 29.05
N PRO A 23 -41.56 7.43 29.32
CA PRO A 23 -40.34 6.91 28.73
C PRO A 23 -39.98 5.54 29.30
N ILE A 24 -39.79 4.58 28.42
CA ILE A 24 -39.09 3.32 28.73
C ILE A 24 -37.64 3.66 29.02
N GLU A 25 -37.22 3.57 30.28
CA GLU A 25 -35.84 3.66 30.70
C GLU A 25 -35.03 2.55 30.02
N SER A 26 -34.29 2.90 29.01
CA SER A 26 -33.21 2.08 28.48
C SER A 26 -32.01 2.14 29.44
N PRO A 27 -31.37 1.01 29.77
CA PRO A 27 -30.22 1.00 30.67
C PRO A 27 -29.09 1.85 30.10
N PRO A 28 -28.28 2.50 30.95
CA PRO A 28 -27.20 3.36 30.50
C PRO A 28 -26.17 2.54 29.76
N ILE A 29 -25.98 2.84 28.49
CA ILE A 29 -24.86 2.33 27.71
C ILE A 29 -23.60 2.97 28.31
N GLU A 30 -22.87 2.24 29.13
CA GLU A 30 -21.53 2.61 29.52
C GLU A 30 -20.64 2.74 28.29
N SER A 31 -20.42 3.95 27.85
CA SER A 31 -19.46 4.28 26.80
C SER A 31 -18.03 4.09 27.37
N VAL A 32 -17.55 2.86 27.29
CA VAL A 32 -16.15 2.55 27.57
C VAL A 32 -15.28 3.23 26.51
N GLY A 33 -14.73 4.40 26.84
CA GLY A 33 -13.60 4.91 26.05
C GLY A 33 -13.50 6.41 25.78
N LYS A 34 -14.42 7.26 26.21
CA LYS A 34 -14.31 8.71 25.98
C LYS A 34 -14.39 9.55 27.26
N GLY A 35 -13.52 9.30 28.22
CA GLY A 35 -13.56 10.04 29.48
C GLY A 35 -12.19 10.36 30.11
N ARG A 36 -11.10 9.92 29.48
CA ARG A 36 -9.78 10.25 30.02
C ARG A 36 -9.24 11.49 29.32
N PRO A 37 -9.01 12.61 30.04
CA PRO A 37 -8.44 13.81 29.42
C PRO A 37 -7.09 13.45 28.81
N THR A 38 -6.89 13.79 27.56
CA THR A 38 -5.62 13.58 26.86
C THR A 38 -4.53 14.32 27.64
N PRO A 39 -3.49 13.63 28.13
CA PRO A 39 -2.43 14.29 28.87
C PRO A 39 -1.79 15.37 28.02
N LYS A 40 -1.53 16.54 28.60
CA LYS A 40 -0.87 17.62 27.88
C LYS A 40 0.43 17.10 27.26
N ARG A 41 0.74 17.52 26.04
CA ARG A 41 1.93 17.08 25.29
C ARG A 41 3.20 17.05 26.14
N ARG A 42 3.34 18.02 27.03
CA ARG A 42 4.48 18.15 27.97
C ARG A 42 4.54 17.00 28.98
N GLU A 43 3.42 16.51 29.49
CA GLU A 43 3.32 15.38 30.41
C GLU A 43 3.53 14.05 29.71
N ALA A 44 3.03 13.90 28.49
CA ALA A 44 3.26 12.72 27.67
C ALA A 44 4.73 12.60 27.24
N GLU A 45 5.41 13.71 26.97
CA GLU A 45 6.84 13.75 26.65
C GLU A 45 7.71 13.52 27.86
N SER A 46 7.36 14.02 29.06
CA SER A 46 8.13 13.78 30.30
C SER A 46 8.07 12.32 30.76
N ARG A 47 6.99 11.61 30.49
CA ARG A 47 6.88 10.17 30.79
C ARG A 47 7.66 9.26 29.83
N ARG A 48 7.95 9.73 28.61
CA ARG A 48 8.64 8.95 27.59
C ARG A 48 10.16 9.16 27.53
N ARG A 49 10.64 10.26 28.07
CA ARG A 49 12.06 10.61 28.06
C ARG A 49 12.54 10.71 29.50
N GLY A 50 13.42 9.78 29.89
CA GLY A 50 14.27 10.01 31.06
C GLY A 50 15.04 11.33 30.91
N PRO A 51 15.79 11.77 31.93
CA PRO A 51 16.51 13.03 31.89
C PRO A 51 17.36 13.13 30.62
N VAL A 52 16.97 13.99 29.73
CA VAL A 52 17.69 14.22 28.46
C VAL A 52 18.92 15.05 28.80
N ALA A 53 20.08 14.50 28.54
CA ALA A 53 21.34 15.27 28.70
C ALA A 53 21.28 16.57 27.88
N PRO A 54 21.74 17.69 28.44
CA PRO A 54 21.69 18.98 27.77
C PRO A 54 22.40 18.91 26.41
N PRO A 55 21.96 19.71 25.42
CA PRO A 55 22.60 19.71 24.11
C PRO A 55 24.09 20.08 24.23
N PRO A 56 24.97 19.50 23.41
CA PRO A 56 26.38 19.80 23.45
C PRO A 56 26.64 21.26 23.11
N MET A 57 27.35 21.98 23.97
CA MET A 57 27.63 23.40 23.81
C MET A 57 28.78 23.66 22.82
N THR A 58 29.66 22.69 22.60
CA THR A 58 30.81 22.82 21.71
C THR A 58 30.88 21.69 20.67
N GLY A 59 31.49 21.97 19.52
CA GLY A 59 31.67 20.96 18.47
C GLY A 59 32.59 19.80 18.93
N LYS A 60 33.48 20.02 19.87
CA LYS A 60 34.36 19.00 20.47
C LYS A 60 33.52 18.03 21.34
N GLU A 61 32.70 18.58 22.22
CA GLU A 61 31.78 17.80 23.06
C GLU A 61 30.78 16.99 22.23
N ALA A 62 30.25 17.57 21.14
CA ALA A 62 29.40 16.85 20.20
C ALA A 62 30.11 15.65 19.55
N ARG A 63 31.38 15.80 19.19
CA ARG A 63 32.18 14.69 18.64
C ARG A 63 32.47 13.61 19.67
N GLU A 64 32.79 13.98 20.91
CA GLU A 64 33.02 13.05 22.02
C GLU A 64 31.76 12.25 22.34
N ARG A 65 30.60 12.91 22.44
CA ARG A 65 29.30 12.23 22.64
C ARG A 65 28.95 11.30 21.47
N ARG A 66 29.19 11.74 20.23
CA ARG A 66 29.01 10.86 19.07
C ARG A 66 29.97 9.66 19.10
N LYS A 67 31.18 9.84 19.58
CA LYS A 67 32.16 8.77 19.72
C LYS A 67 31.78 7.80 20.83
N ALA A 68 31.33 8.32 21.97
CA ALA A 68 30.82 7.53 23.11
C ALA A 68 29.56 6.71 22.73
N ASN A 69 28.60 7.34 22.00
CA ASN A 69 27.38 6.69 21.54
C ASN A 69 27.59 5.73 20.35
N ARG A 70 28.77 5.72 19.75
CA ARG A 70 29.05 4.83 18.60
C ARG A 70 29.16 3.36 18.98
N GLY A 71 29.35 3.04 20.27
CA GLY A 71 29.64 1.69 20.72
C GLY A 71 30.96 1.13 20.20
N THR A 72 31.30 -0.05 20.60
CA THR A 72 32.49 -0.75 20.11
C THR A 72 32.32 -1.17 18.64
N LYS A 73 33.41 -1.55 18.00
CA LYS A 73 33.35 -2.09 16.63
C LYS A 73 32.53 -3.36 16.56
N ASP A 74 32.54 -4.14 17.60
CA ASP A 74 31.81 -5.43 17.67
C ASP A 74 30.31 -5.20 17.94
N ASP A 75 29.95 -4.26 18.83
CA ASP A 75 28.54 -3.85 19.01
C ASP A 75 27.92 -3.37 17.69
N ARG A 76 28.68 -2.62 16.90
CA ARG A 76 28.20 -2.14 15.58
C ARG A 76 28.05 -3.27 14.58
N LYS A 77 28.94 -4.27 14.60
CA LYS A 77 28.80 -5.46 13.76
C LYS A 77 27.58 -6.27 14.16
N GLN A 78 27.39 -6.50 15.45
CA GLN A 78 26.23 -7.21 15.99
C GLN A 78 24.93 -6.48 15.63
N ALA A 79 24.83 -5.18 15.90
CA ALA A 79 23.66 -4.38 15.55
C ALA A 79 23.40 -4.36 14.03
N SER A 80 24.45 -4.39 13.20
CA SER A 80 24.28 -4.49 11.75
C SER A 80 23.80 -5.88 11.30
N ALA A 81 24.29 -6.94 11.95
CA ALA A 81 23.87 -8.31 11.69
C ALA A 81 22.40 -8.53 12.12
N GLU A 82 22.01 -8.04 13.28
CA GLU A 82 20.62 -8.09 13.76
C GLU A 82 19.66 -7.34 12.81
N ARG A 83 20.05 -6.14 12.38
CA ARG A 83 19.24 -5.36 11.40
C ARG A 83 19.11 -6.10 10.06
N ARG A 84 20.17 -6.74 9.61
CA ARG A 84 20.12 -7.57 8.38
C ARG A 84 19.22 -8.78 8.56
N ALA A 85 19.36 -9.49 9.70
CA ALA A 85 18.50 -10.63 10.03
C ALA A 85 17.02 -10.22 10.10
N ALA A 86 16.70 -9.12 10.82
CA ALA A 86 15.35 -8.62 10.91
C ALA A 86 14.78 -8.15 9.56
N SER A 87 15.62 -7.57 8.69
CA SER A 87 15.20 -7.15 7.35
C SER A 87 14.99 -8.34 6.42
N SER A 88 15.82 -9.39 6.50
CA SER A 88 15.63 -10.62 5.72
C SER A 88 14.37 -11.35 6.15
N GLU A 89 14.15 -11.52 7.43
CA GLU A 89 12.94 -12.13 7.98
C GLU A 89 11.67 -11.38 7.54
N ARG A 90 11.67 -10.07 7.66
CA ARG A 90 10.55 -9.25 7.18
C ARG A 90 10.30 -9.41 5.69
N ARG A 91 11.38 -9.50 4.90
CA ARG A 91 11.29 -9.74 3.44
C ARG A 91 10.75 -11.12 3.13
N GLU A 92 11.18 -12.15 3.84
CA GLU A 92 10.69 -13.51 3.68
C GLU A 92 9.20 -13.62 3.97
N ARG A 93 8.73 -13.04 5.08
CA ARG A 93 7.31 -12.98 5.43
C ARG A 93 6.49 -12.19 4.41
N MET A 94 7.04 -11.07 3.89
CA MET A 94 6.40 -10.33 2.80
C MET A 94 6.30 -11.19 1.53
N LEU A 95 7.35 -11.93 1.18
CA LEU A 95 7.36 -12.83 0.02
C LEU A 95 6.43 -14.02 0.21
N ALA A 96 6.26 -14.50 1.43
CA ALA A 96 5.29 -15.54 1.78
C ALA A 96 3.84 -15.07 1.66
N GLY A 97 3.60 -13.75 1.59
CA GLY A 97 2.27 -13.18 1.40
C GLY A 97 1.51 -12.90 2.69
N GLU A 98 2.20 -12.82 3.83
CA GLU A 98 1.55 -12.46 5.11
C GLU A 98 1.04 -11.02 5.07
N ASP A 99 -0.26 -10.79 5.24
CA ASP A 99 -0.92 -9.48 5.11
C ASP A 99 -0.28 -8.39 5.97
N LYS A 100 0.22 -8.74 7.16
CA LYS A 100 0.88 -7.79 8.08
C LYS A 100 2.11 -7.13 7.45
N TYR A 101 2.86 -7.87 6.64
CA TYR A 101 4.13 -7.44 6.05
C TYR A 101 4.00 -6.96 4.61
N LEU A 102 2.82 -7.14 3.98
CA LEU A 102 2.56 -6.68 2.62
C LEU A 102 2.56 -5.15 2.52
N LEU A 103 2.91 -4.66 1.34
CA LEU A 103 2.77 -3.25 1.00
C LEU A 103 1.28 -2.85 0.99
N PRO A 104 0.93 -1.60 1.29
CA PRO A 104 -0.45 -1.14 1.29
C PRO A 104 -1.19 -1.43 -0.03
N ARG A 105 -0.48 -1.39 -1.15
CA ARG A 105 -1.03 -1.69 -2.49
C ARG A 105 -1.37 -3.16 -2.70
N ASP A 106 -0.81 -4.07 -1.91
CA ASP A 106 -0.96 -5.52 -2.04
C ASP A 106 -1.87 -6.12 -0.97
N LYS A 107 -2.29 -5.32 0.02
CA LYS A 107 -3.15 -5.75 1.13
C LYS A 107 -4.60 -5.89 0.71
N GLY A 108 -5.29 -6.81 1.39
CA GLY A 108 -6.73 -6.99 1.29
C GLY A 108 -7.15 -8.20 0.45
N PRO A 109 -8.36 -8.73 0.71
CA PRO A 109 -8.86 -9.95 0.08
C PRO A 109 -9.06 -9.80 -1.43
N VAL A 110 -9.49 -8.62 -1.89
CA VAL A 110 -9.67 -8.32 -3.32
C VAL A 110 -8.34 -8.38 -4.06
N ARG A 111 -7.28 -7.80 -3.46
CA ARG A 111 -5.94 -7.81 -4.05
C ARG A 111 -5.32 -9.20 -4.02
N ALA A 112 -5.58 -9.98 -2.96
CA ALA A 112 -5.17 -11.37 -2.88
C ALA A 112 -5.81 -12.18 -4.01
N PHE A 113 -7.12 -12.10 -4.18
CA PHE A 113 -7.85 -12.77 -5.26
C PHE A 113 -7.37 -12.34 -6.66
N ALA A 114 -7.16 -11.05 -6.89
CA ALA A 114 -6.61 -10.56 -8.16
C ALA A 114 -5.21 -11.10 -8.42
N ARG A 115 -4.34 -11.24 -7.40
CA ARG A 115 -3.02 -11.86 -7.52
C ARG A 115 -3.13 -13.32 -7.98
N ASP A 116 -4.02 -14.08 -7.34
CA ASP A 116 -4.18 -15.50 -7.62
C ASP A 116 -4.73 -15.71 -9.03
N LEU A 117 -5.68 -14.88 -9.49
CA LEU A 117 -6.16 -14.89 -10.87
C LEU A 117 -5.04 -14.62 -11.90
N VAL A 118 -4.19 -13.61 -11.65
CA VAL A 118 -3.04 -13.32 -12.52
C VAL A 118 -2.02 -14.44 -12.50
N ASP A 119 -1.78 -15.04 -11.34
CA ASP A 119 -0.76 -16.06 -11.15
C ASP A 119 -1.18 -17.43 -11.70
N ALA A 120 -2.48 -17.72 -11.69
CA ALA A 120 -3.05 -18.93 -12.29
C ALA A 120 -2.95 -18.92 -13.82
N ARG A 121 -2.93 -17.74 -14.45
CA ARG A 121 -2.87 -17.63 -15.91
C ARG A 121 -1.46 -17.78 -16.47
N ARG A 122 -1.40 -18.24 -17.73
CA ARG A 122 -0.19 -18.14 -18.56
C ARG A 122 -0.17 -16.75 -19.21
N ASN A 123 0.52 -15.80 -18.61
CA ASN A 123 0.61 -14.44 -19.12
C ASN A 123 1.77 -14.32 -20.11
N LEU A 124 1.50 -13.97 -21.35
CA LEU A 124 2.51 -13.69 -22.36
C LEU A 124 3.25 -12.38 -22.07
N VAL A 125 2.59 -11.41 -21.44
CA VAL A 125 3.21 -10.13 -21.00
C VAL A 125 4.47 -10.35 -20.15
N GLY A 126 4.57 -11.45 -19.41
CA GLY A 126 5.77 -11.76 -18.64
C GLY A 126 7.01 -12.07 -19.48
N LEU A 127 6.84 -12.43 -20.74
CA LEU A 127 7.95 -12.66 -21.70
C LEU A 127 8.43 -11.35 -22.35
N PHE A 128 7.67 -10.27 -22.16
CA PHE A 128 7.99 -8.97 -22.73
C PHE A 128 9.36 -8.44 -22.25
N MET A 129 9.67 -8.62 -20.97
CA MET A 129 10.92 -8.11 -20.40
C MET A 129 12.18 -8.73 -21.04
N PRO A 130 12.32 -10.06 -21.13
CA PRO A 130 13.47 -10.65 -21.81
C PRO A 130 13.47 -10.36 -23.31
N LEU A 131 12.31 -10.30 -23.97
CA LEU A 131 12.21 -9.99 -25.39
C LEU A 131 12.61 -8.51 -25.65
N ALA A 132 12.17 -7.56 -24.85
CA ALA A 132 12.57 -6.17 -24.96
C ALA A 132 14.08 -6.00 -24.80
N LEU A 133 14.68 -6.71 -23.85
CA LEU A 133 16.13 -6.69 -23.66
C LEU A 133 16.87 -7.21 -24.90
N LEU A 134 16.40 -8.32 -25.48
CA LEU A 134 16.95 -8.87 -26.72
C LEU A 134 16.84 -7.88 -27.88
N LEU A 135 15.69 -7.22 -28.04
CA LEU A 135 15.49 -6.20 -29.07
C LEU A 135 16.40 -4.98 -28.88
N ILE A 136 16.64 -4.55 -27.62
CA ILE A 136 17.57 -3.46 -27.32
C ILE A 136 18.99 -3.84 -27.77
N PHE A 137 19.45 -5.05 -27.49
CA PHE A 137 20.75 -5.53 -27.99
C PHE A 137 20.82 -5.55 -29.51
N ALA A 138 19.72 -5.94 -30.17
CA ALA A 138 19.68 -5.99 -31.63
C ALA A 138 19.77 -4.60 -32.29
N LEU A 139 19.47 -3.50 -31.57
CA LEU A 139 19.66 -2.13 -32.06
C LEU A 139 21.13 -1.78 -32.33
N PHE A 140 22.07 -2.50 -31.74
CA PHE A 140 23.52 -2.27 -31.93
C PHE A 140 24.10 -3.04 -33.15
N LEU A 141 23.26 -3.77 -33.90
CA LEU A 141 23.66 -4.47 -35.10
C LEU A 141 23.72 -3.51 -36.31
N SER A 142 23.30 -3.95 -37.45
CA SER A 142 23.29 -3.13 -38.67
C SER A 142 22.06 -2.24 -38.78
N PRO A 143 22.12 -1.15 -39.60
CA PRO A 143 20.98 -0.26 -39.84
C PRO A 143 19.72 -0.98 -40.38
N ALA A 144 19.89 -2.01 -41.20
CA ALA A 144 18.79 -2.81 -41.69
C ALA A 144 18.07 -3.54 -40.54
N VAL A 145 18.84 -4.10 -39.60
CA VAL A 145 18.28 -4.76 -38.40
C VAL A 145 17.55 -3.76 -37.54
N GLN A 146 18.06 -2.55 -37.38
CA GLN A 146 17.41 -1.49 -36.57
C GLN A 146 16.00 -1.19 -37.07
N ALA A 147 15.78 -1.10 -38.39
CA ALA A 147 14.44 -0.86 -38.94
C ALA A 147 13.45 -1.98 -38.55
N PHE A 148 13.84 -3.24 -38.67
CA PHE A 148 13.01 -4.38 -38.27
C PHE A 148 12.76 -4.41 -36.76
N VAL A 149 13.78 -4.12 -35.94
CA VAL A 149 13.65 -4.06 -34.49
C VAL A 149 12.67 -2.95 -34.08
N THR A 150 12.77 -1.78 -34.70
CA THR A 150 11.86 -0.67 -34.41
C THR A 150 10.40 -1.05 -34.71
N LEU A 151 10.17 -1.68 -35.87
CA LEU A 151 8.82 -2.17 -36.22
C LEU A 151 8.35 -3.24 -35.21
N ALA A 152 9.21 -4.19 -34.86
CA ALA A 152 8.88 -5.23 -33.88
C ALA A 152 8.55 -4.63 -32.50
N MET A 153 9.24 -3.57 -32.07
CA MET A 153 8.95 -2.87 -30.82
C MET A 153 7.56 -2.21 -30.87
N PHE A 154 7.16 -1.59 -31.99
CA PHE A 154 5.81 -1.04 -32.11
C PHE A 154 4.73 -2.11 -32.04
N VAL A 155 4.90 -3.20 -32.78
CA VAL A 155 3.96 -4.33 -32.75
C VAL A 155 3.86 -4.91 -31.34
N MET A 156 4.99 -5.08 -30.66
CA MET A 156 5.06 -5.60 -29.31
C MET A 156 4.37 -4.65 -28.32
N MET A 157 4.54 -3.33 -28.46
CA MET A 157 3.87 -2.34 -27.61
C MET A 157 2.35 -2.39 -27.81
N LEU A 158 1.89 -2.48 -29.05
CA LEU A 158 0.45 -2.61 -29.36
C LEU A 158 -0.14 -3.87 -28.73
N PHE A 159 0.55 -5.00 -28.88
CA PHE A 159 0.15 -6.27 -28.25
C PHE A 159 0.05 -6.16 -26.74
N MET A 160 1.05 -5.50 -26.09
CA MET A 160 1.06 -5.29 -24.65
C MET A 160 -0.15 -4.45 -24.18
N VAL A 161 -0.52 -3.42 -24.93
CA VAL A 161 -1.69 -2.59 -24.59
C VAL A 161 -2.97 -3.43 -24.69
N ILE A 162 -3.13 -4.17 -25.78
CA ILE A 162 -4.31 -5.03 -26.00
C ILE A 162 -4.43 -6.07 -24.89
N GLU A 163 -3.35 -6.78 -24.59
CA GLU A 163 -3.34 -7.80 -23.55
C GLU A 163 -3.56 -7.18 -22.16
N GLY A 164 -2.99 -6.00 -21.90
CA GLY A 164 -3.20 -5.25 -20.65
C GLY A 164 -4.67 -4.86 -20.44
N VAL A 165 -5.34 -4.36 -21.45
CA VAL A 165 -6.78 -4.06 -21.40
C VAL A 165 -7.60 -5.33 -21.19
N TYR A 166 -7.26 -6.39 -21.89
CA TYR A 166 -7.94 -7.68 -21.76
C TYR A 166 -7.83 -8.26 -20.35
N ILE A 167 -6.59 -8.31 -19.79
CA ILE A 167 -6.34 -8.74 -18.41
C ILE A 167 -7.10 -7.86 -17.43
N GLY A 168 -7.01 -6.55 -17.59
CA GLY A 168 -7.69 -5.59 -16.72
C GLY A 168 -9.20 -5.80 -16.66
N ARG A 169 -9.85 -5.95 -17.83
CA ARG A 169 -11.29 -6.21 -17.93
C ARG A 169 -11.67 -7.55 -17.31
N GLN A 170 -10.96 -8.60 -17.65
CA GLN A 170 -11.26 -9.94 -17.14
C GLN A 170 -11.15 -10.01 -15.61
N ILE A 171 -10.09 -9.43 -15.03
CA ILE A 171 -9.92 -9.45 -13.57
C ILE A 171 -10.97 -8.59 -12.89
N ASN A 172 -11.30 -7.41 -13.46
CA ASN A 172 -12.37 -6.59 -12.91
C ASN A 172 -13.72 -7.31 -12.91
N ASN A 173 -14.05 -8.03 -13.98
CA ASN A 173 -15.31 -8.79 -14.05
C ASN A 173 -15.34 -9.90 -12.98
N ARG A 174 -14.28 -10.70 -12.87
CA ARG A 174 -14.18 -11.77 -11.86
C ARG A 174 -14.22 -11.23 -10.43
N VAL A 175 -13.58 -10.08 -10.19
CA VAL A 175 -13.62 -9.44 -8.87
C VAL A 175 -15.02 -8.93 -8.55
N ARG A 176 -15.73 -8.33 -9.50
CA ARG A 176 -17.12 -7.89 -9.30
C ARG A 176 -18.08 -9.04 -9.03
N GLU A 177 -17.88 -10.19 -9.66
CA GLU A 177 -18.66 -11.40 -9.41
C GLU A 177 -18.48 -11.91 -7.97
N ARG A 178 -17.26 -11.84 -7.44
CA ARG A 178 -16.95 -12.36 -6.11
C ARG A 178 -17.11 -11.34 -4.98
N PHE A 179 -16.88 -10.07 -5.28
CA PHE A 179 -16.91 -8.96 -4.32
C PHE A 179 -17.71 -7.78 -4.89
N PRO A 180 -19.05 -7.87 -4.94
CA PRO A 180 -19.90 -6.85 -5.57
C PRO A 180 -19.80 -5.49 -4.87
N ASP A 181 -19.64 -5.47 -3.54
CA ASP A 181 -19.65 -4.25 -2.71
C ASP A 181 -18.27 -3.59 -2.55
N THR A 182 -17.25 -4.06 -3.28
CA THR A 182 -15.91 -3.53 -3.10
C THR A 182 -15.69 -2.22 -3.85
N PRO A 183 -15.10 -1.19 -3.21
CA PRO A 183 -14.65 0.00 -3.91
C PRO A 183 -13.38 -0.23 -4.75
N ASP A 184 -12.67 -1.35 -4.50
CA ASP A 184 -11.45 -1.70 -5.20
C ASP A 184 -11.75 -2.34 -6.56
N GLY A 185 -11.94 -1.49 -7.57
CA GLY A 185 -12.23 -1.94 -8.94
C GLY A 185 -11.73 -0.96 -9.99
N GLY A 186 -12.08 -1.23 -11.24
CA GLY A 186 -11.83 -0.34 -12.37
C GLY A 186 -10.36 -0.29 -12.78
N PHE A 187 -9.93 0.90 -13.21
CA PHE A 187 -8.59 1.10 -13.77
C PHE A 187 -7.46 0.75 -12.78
N LYS A 188 -7.60 1.09 -11.51
CA LYS A 188 -6.57 0.83 -10.48
C LYS A 188 -6.28 -0.66 -10.31
N LEU A 189 -7.32 -1.49 -10.28
CA LEU A 189 -7.19 -2.93 -10.17
C LEU A 189 -6.65 -3.55 -11.47
N GLY A 190 -7.15 -3.09 -12.62
CA GLY A 190 -6.66 -3.51 -13.93
C GLY A 190 -5.18 -3.19 -14.13
N TRP A 191 -4.75 -1.99 -13.77
CA TRP A 191 -3.35 -1.59 -13.80
C TRP A 191 -2.46 -2.44 -12.87
N TYR A 192 -2.94 -2.67 -11.66
CA TYR A 192 -2.25 -3.55 -10.71
C TYR A 192 -2.05 -4.95 -11.28
N ALA A 193 -3.09 -5.52 -11.85
CA ALA A 193 -3.05 -6.84 -12.49
C ALA A 193 -2.10 -6.89 -13.67
N PHE A 194 -2.12 -5.86 -14.52
CA PHE A 194 -1.20 -5.72 -15.65
C PHE A 194 0.27 -5.65 -15.22
N VAL A 195 0.59 -4.78 -14.24
CA VAL A 195 1.96 -4.69 -13.70
C VAL A 195 2.43 -6.02 -13.12
N ARG A 196 1.55 -6.74 -12.42
CA ARG A 196 1.89 -8.05 -11.91
C ARG A 196 2.08 -9.10 -13.02
N ALA A 197 1.24 -9.05 -14.07
CA ALA A 197 1.35 -9.94 -15.23
C ALA A 197 2.64 -9.72 -16.01
N SER A 198 3.10 -8.46 -16.13
CA SER A 198 4.35 -8.12 -16.83
C SER A 198 5.62 -8.59 -16.10
N GLN A 199 5.53 -8.81 -14.79
CA GLN A 199 6.65 -9.35 -14.03
C GLN A 199 6.84 -10.84 -14.30
N LEU A 200 8.10 -11.26 -14.48
CA LEU A 200 8.45 -12.67 -14.52
C LEU A 200 7.97 -13.37 -13.25
N ARG A 201 7.31 -14.52 -13.40
CA ARG A 201 6.70 -15.24 -12.26
C ARG A 201 7.68 -15.48 -11.10
N LYS A 202 8.94 -15.79 -11.40
CA LYS A 202 9.99 -16.02 -10.39
C LYS A 202 10.36 -14.75 -9.59
N MET A 203 10.12 -13.56 -10.18
CA MET A 203 10.48 -12.27 -9.61
C MET A 203 9.28 -11.54 -8.96
N ARG A 204 8.09 -12.15 -9.00
CA ARG A 204 6.89 -11.55 -8.39
C ARG A 204 7.02 -11.49 -6.87
N ALA A 205 6.66 -10.34 -6.30
CA ALA A 205 6.56 -10.13 -4.86
C ALA A 205 5.14 -9.63 -4.53
N PRO A 206 4.40 -10.32 -3.66
CA PRO A 206 4.67 -11.61 -3.02
C PRO A 206 4.74 -12.78 -4.01
N LYS A 207 5.36 -13.89 -3.57
CA LYS A 207 5.49 -15.09 -4.42
C LYS A 207 4.10 -15.64 -4.80
N PRO A 208 3.95 -16.19 -6.01
CA PRO A 208 2.72 -16.83 -6.43
C PRO A 208 2.34 -18.00 -5.50
N GLN A 209 1.13 -17.95 -4.97
CA GLN A 209 0.59 -18.99 -4.10
C GLN A 209 -0.15 -20.08 -4.87
N VAL A 210 -0.61 -19.77 -6.10
CA VAL A 210 -1.46 -20.63 -6.92
C VAL A 210 -0.65 -21.21 -8.09
N ALA A 211 -0.86 -22.47 -8.42
CA ALA A 211 -0.23 -23.11 -9.58
C ALA A 211 -0.78 -22.54 -10.91
N ARG A 212 -0.01 -22.66 -12.00
CA ARG A 212 -0.50 -22.30 -13.33
C ARG A 212 -1.64 -23.22 -13.75
N GLY A 213 -2.75 -22.64 -14.20
CA GLY A 213 -3.93 -23.38 -14.63
C GLY A 213 -4.86 -23.81 -13.50
N ALA A 214 -4.56 -23.43 -12.25
CA ALA A 214 -5.47 -23.70 -11.15
C ALA A 214 -6.77 -22.90 -11.30
N ALA A 215 -7.89 -23.53 -10.92
CA ALA A 215 -9.17 -22.85 -10.79
C ALA A 215 -9.14 -21.94 -9.54
N VAL A 216 -9.43 -20.64 -9.72
CA VAL A 216 -9.42 -19.60 -8.67
C VAL A 216 -10.80 -18.95 -8.62
#